data_da141a07d7a9eb2784c3e5f203775ee2
#
_entry.id   da141a07d7a9eb2784c3e5f203775ee2
#
_cell.length_a   1.000
_cell.length_b   1.000
_cell.length_c   1.000
_cell.angle_alpha   90.00
_cell.angle_beta   90.00
_cell.angle_gamma   90.00
#
_symmetry.space_group_name_H-M   'P 1'
#
loop_
_entity.id
_entity.type
_entity.pdbx_description
1 polymer ?
#
loop_
_entity_poly.entity_id
_entity_poly.type
_entity_poly.pdbx_seq_one_letter_code
_entity_poly.pdbx_strand_id
1 'polypeptide(L)'
;MIIGYLRVSTCKQNPANQQDEIRRFADSRNLSVNQWVTEVASGKKKGCDRKLGGLIRRMKHGDTLIVTEISRLSRTLTDLMAIMGKCLEKGINLYTTKEGYSFDNSINSKVLCFAFGLVAEIERNLISMRTKEALALRKAEGVVLGRKKGSYTKMNVLIENR
;
A
#
# COMPACT_ATOMS: atom_id res chain seq x y z
N MET A 1 -0.45 -22.12 3.36
CA MET A 1 0.74 -21.60 4.08
C MET A 1 0.38 -20.31 4.80
N ILE A 2 0.92 -20.09 6.03
CA ILE A 2 0.62 -18.90 6.83
C ILE A 2 1.90 -18.05 6.94
N ILE A 3 1.82 -16.79 6.54
CA ILE A 3 2.96 -15.89 6.45
C ILE A 3 2.72 -14.68 7.33
N GLY A 4 3.66 -14.41 8.26
CA GLY A 4 3.73 -13.15 9.01
C GLY A 4 4.56 -12.13 8.24
N TYR A 5 3.96 -10.99 7.88
CA TYR A 5 4.64 -9.92 7.20
C TYR A 5 4.90 -8.73 8.13
N LEU A 6 6.16 -8.33 8.20
CA LEU A 6 6.67 -7.29 9.07
C LEU A 6 7.27 -6.17 8.22
N ARG A 7 6.91 -4.91 8.49
CA ARG A 7 7.50 -3.77 7.80
C ARG A 7 8.03 -2.73 8.79
N VAL A 8 9.29 -2.39 8.62
CA VAL A 8 9.96 -1.31 9.34
C VAL A 8 10.40 -0.22 8.37
N SER A 9 10.41 1.03 8.81
CA SER A 9 10.82 2.16 7.94
C SER A 9 12.34 2.32 7.87
N THR A 10 13.05 1.84 8.89
CA THR A 10 14.51 1.88 8.98
C THR A 10 15.06 0.57 9.52
N CYS A 11 16.30 0.24 9.19
CA CYS A 11 16.99 -0.96 9.72
C CYS A 11 17.18 -0.93 11.24
N LYS A 12 17.12 0.25 11.86
CA LYS A 12 17.29 0.41 13.33
C LYS A 12 16.01 0.05 14.11
N GLN A 13 14.86 -0.05 13.45
CA GLN A 13 13.60 -0.42 14.11
C GLN A 13 13.53 -1.94 14.31
N ASN A 14 13.28 -2.36 15.55
CA ASN A 14 13.11 -3.76 15.88
C ASN A 14 11.70 -4.24 15.46
N PRO A 15 11.58 -5.25 14.61
CA PRO A 15 10.28 -5.82 14.22
C PRO A 15 9.70 -6.78 15.27
N ALA A 16 10.40 -7.06 16.38
CA ALA A 16 10.01 -8.06 17.38
C ALA A 16 8.59 -7.83 17.92
N ASN A 17 8.23 -6.58 18.24
CA ASN A 17 6.89 -6.28 18.75
C ASN A 17 5.79 -6.65 17.73
N GLN A 18 6.03 -6.42 16.42
CA GLN A 18 5.09 -6.84 15.37
C GLN A 18 5.03 -8.36 15.29
N GLN A 19 6.16 -9.03 15.40
CA GLN A 19 6.25 -10.49 15.35
C GLN A 19 5.50 -11.14 16.51
N ASP A 20 5.68 -10.65 17.74
CA ASP A 20 5.00 -11.16 18.93
C ASP A 20 3.50 -10.95 18.86
N GLU A 21 3.06 -9.81 18.35
CA GLU A 21 1.64 -9.52 18.15
C GLU A 21 0.99 -10.48 17.14
N ILE A 22 1.65 -10.70 16.00
CA ILE A 22 1.17 -11.67 15.00
C ILE A 22 1.17 -13.09 15.57
N ARG A 23 2.17 -13.47 16.39
CA ARG A 23 2.21 -14.78 17.04
C ARG A 23 1.00 -14.98 17.95
N ARG A 24 0.77 -14.04 18.88
CA ARG A 24 -0.40 -14.12 19.81
C ARG A 24 -1.72 -14.22 19.04
N PHE A 25 -1.86 -13.45 17.96
CA PHE A 25 -3.03 -13.52 17.10
C PHE A 25 -3.17 -14.89 16.42
N ALA A 26 -2.10 -15.44 15.89
CA ALA A 26 -2.10 -16.76 15.26
C ALA A 26 -2.44 -17.84 16.29
N ASP A 27 -1.81 -17.82 17.47
CA ASP A 27 -2.04 -18.79 18.56
C ASP A 27 -3.49 -18.76 19.04
N SER A 28 -4.11 -17.57 19.17
CA SER A 28 -5.52 -17.43 19.56
C SER A 28 -6.51 -18.04 18.57
N ARG A 29 -6.05 -18.31 17.34
CA ARG A 29 -6.84 -18.92 16.25
C ARG A 29 -6.38 -20.32 15.89
N ASN A 30 -5.51 -20.93 16.69
CA ASN A 30 -4.88 -22.22 16.41
C ASN A 30 -4.16 -22.26 15.05
N LEU A 31 -3.54 -21.14 14.67
CA LEU A 31 -2.78 -21.01 13.43
C LEU A 31 -1.28 -21.01 13.74
N SER A 32 -0.47 -21.69 12.92
CA SER A 32 0.99 -21.68 13.03
C SER A 32 1.60 -20.89 11.89
N VAL A 33 2.38 -19.85 12.21
CA VAL A 33 3.09 -19.05 11.20
C VAL A 33 4.23 -19.87 10.61
N ASN A 34 4.13 -20.22 9.33
CA ASN A 34 5.11 -21.05 8.63
C ASN A 34 6.33 -20.24 8.15
N GLN A 35 6.12 -18.96 7.82
CA GLN A 35 7.18 -18.11 7.27
C GLN A 35 7.05 -16.67 7.76
N TRP A 36 8.19 -16.05 8.04
CA TRP A 36 8.30 -14.63 8.36
C TRP A 36 8.95 -13.86 7.22
N VAL A 37 8.35 -12.76 6.81
CA VAL A 37 8.89 -11.87 5.79
C VAL A 37 9.05 -10.49 6.37
N THR A 38 10.30 -10.06 6.55
CA THR A 38 10.62 -8.72 7.02
C THR A 38 11.06 -7.85 5.85
N GLU A 39 10.48 -6.67 5.77
CA GLU A 39 10.82 -5.66 4.78
C GLU A 39 11.20 -4.33 5.44
N VAL A 40 12.35 -3.80 5.03
CA VAL A 40 12.76 -2.43 5.37
C VAL A 40 12.37 -1.54 4.20
N ALA A 41 11.26 -0.83 4.32
CA ALA A 41 10.77 0.03 3.25
C ALA A 41 9.90 1.17 3.77
N SER A 42 10.03 2.33 3.10
CA SER A 42 9.08 3.42 3.30
C SER A 42 7.69 3.01 2.84
N GLY A 43 6.67 3.30 3.64
CA GLY A 43 5.27 3.06 3.26
C GLY A 43 4.78 3.89 2.07
N LYS A 44 5.60 4.82 1.56
CA LYS A 44 5.32 5.61 0.34
C LYS A 44 5.61 4.84 -0.95
N LYS A 45 6.46 3.79 -0.93
CA LYS A 45 6.69 2.93 -2.09
C LYS A 45 5.47 2.05 -2.34
N LYS A 46 5.06 1.89 -3.60
CA LYS A 46 3.95 1.01 -3.99
C LYS A 46 4.21 -0.43 -3.55
N GLY A 47 3.18 -1.13 -3.09
CA GLY A 47 3.30 -2.51 -2.61
C GLY A 47 3.79 -3.48 -3.69
N CYS A 48 3.40 -3.26 -4.96
CA CYS A 48 3.86 -4.09 -6.09
C CYS A 48 5.37 -4.03 -6.35
N ASP A 49 6.00 -2.90 -6.01
CA ASP A 49 7.45 -2.65 -6.23
C ASP A 49 8.30 -3.06 -5.03
N ARG A 50 7.67 -3.65 -4.02
CA ARG A 50 8.28 -4.08 -2.77
C ARG A 50 8.34 -5.62 -2.67
N LYS A 51 9.03 -6.14 -1.64
CA LYS A 51 9.01 -7.57 -1.29
C LYS A 51 7.58 -8.10 -1.13
N LEU A 52 6.66 -7.27 -0.60
CA LEU A 52 5.24 -7.60 -0.46
C LEU A 52 4.60 -8.00 -1.80
N GLY A 53 4.82 -7.25 -2.86
CA GLY A 53 4.29 -7.58 -4.19
C GLY A 53 4.85 -8.90 -4.73
N GLY A 54 6.14 -9.16 -4.52
CA GLY A 54 6.78 -10.44 -4.85
C GLY A 54 6.22 -11.59 -4.02
N LEU A 55 5.93 -11.35 -2.74
CA LEU A 55 5.31 -12.32 -1.85
C LEU A 55 3.91 -12.70 -2.34
N ILE A 56 3.02 -11.71 -2.55
CA ILE A 56 1.64 -11.96 -3.03
C ILE A 56 1.62 -12.70 -4.37
N ARG A 57 2.57 -12.40 -5.27
CA ARG A 57 2.68 -13.14 -6.54
C ARG A 57 2.95 -14.64 -6.35
N ARG A 58 3.77 -15.01 -5.36
CA ARG A 58 4.14 -16.41 -5.06
C ARG A 58 3.11 -17.15 -4.22
N MET A 59 2.29 -16.44 -3.43
CA MET A 59 1.23 -17.03 -2.63
C MET A 59 0.16 -17.68 -3.51
N LYS A 60 -0.43 -18.75 -3.00
CA LYS A 60 -1.46 -19.56 -3.66
C LYS A 60 -2.82 -19.37 -3.01
N HIS A 61 -3.85 -19.88 -3.66
CA HIS A 61 -5.20 -19.96 -3.10
C HIS A 61 -5.19 -20.69 -1.74
N GLY A 62 -5.87 -20.12 -0.76
CA GLY A 62 -5.93 -20.65 0.61
C GLY A 62 -4.74 -20.26 1.50
N ASP A 63 -3.69 -19.62 0.95
CA ASP A 63 -2.62 -19.07 1.78
C ASP A 63 -3.12 -17.90 2.61
N THR A 64 -2.47 -17.69 3.76
CA THR A 64 -2.84 -16.63 4.71
C THR A 64 -1.69 -15.66 4.92
N LEU A 65 -1.98 -14.36 4.83
CA LEU A 65 -1.07 -13.27 5.14
C LEU A 65 -1.55 -12.57 6.40
N ILE A 66 -0.70 -12.47 7.40
CA ILE A 66 -1.00 -11.78 8.66
C ILE A 66 -0.08 -10.57 8.80
N VAL A 67 -0.67 -9.42 9.08
CA VAL A 67 0.03 -8.16 9.35
C VAL A 67 -0.49 -7.54 10.65
N THR A 68 0.28 -6.67 11.28
CA THR A 68 -0.18 -6.00 12.50
C THR A 68 -1.26 -4.97 12.21
N GLU A 69 -1.09 -4.17 11.17
CA GLU A 69 -2.00 -3.07 10.80
C GLU A 69 -1.95 -2.82 9.29
N ILE A 70 -3.04 -2.26 8.75
CA ILE A 70 -3.16 -1.91 7.32
C ILE A 70 -2.00 -1.02 6.86
N SER A 71 -1.53 -0.11 7.71
CA SER A 71 -0.43 0.79 7.39
C SER A 71 0.87 0.06 7.03
N ARG A 72 1.05 -1.22 7.43
CA ARG A 72 2.18 -2.06 7.03
C ARG A 72 2.09 -2.49 5.57
N LEU A 73 0.88 -2.65 5.06
CA LEU A 73 0.66 -2.95 3.65
C LEU A 73 0.90 -1.73 2.77
N SER A 74 0.21 -0.63 3.04
CA SER A 74 0.41 0.64 2.34
C SER A 74 -0.03 1.84 3.18
N ARG A 75 0.48 3.03 2.84
CA ARG A 75 0.03 4.32 3.37
C ARG A 75 -0.97 5.02 2.47
N THR A 76 -1.12 4.59 1.23
CA THR A 76 -2.09 5.13 0.29
C THR A 76 -3.23 4.16 0.14
N LEU A 77 -4.45 4.67 0.17
CA LEU A 77 -5.64 3.84 0.05
C LEU A 77 -5.72 3.17 -1.34
N THR A 78 -5.28 3.85 -2.38
CA THR A 78 -5.24 3.29 -3.74
C THR A 78 -4.33 2.06 -3.85
N ASP A 79 -3.13 2.11 -3.23
CA ASP A 79 -2.20 0.96 -3.24
C ASP A 79 -2.71 -0.18 -2.35
N LEU A 80 -3.33 0.17 -1.21
CA LEU A 80 -3.99 -0.81 -0.34
C LEU A 80 -5.07 -1.58 -1.11
N MET A 81 -5.93 -0.87 -1.85
CA MET A 81 -6.98 -1.48 -2.67
C MET A 81 -6.41 -2.43 -3.74
N ALA A 82 -5.30 -2.04 -4.37
CA ALA A 82 -4.63 -2.90 -5.35
C ALA A 82 -4.07 -4.19 -4.69
N ILE A 83 -3.55 -4.09 -3.47
CA ILE A 83 -3.07 -5.23 -2.69
C ILE A 83 -4.24 -6.15 -2.30
N MET A 84 -5.29 -5.58 -1.74
CA MET A 84 -6.49 -6.33 -1.30
C MET A 84 -7.19 -7.00 -2.48
N GLY A 85 -7.36 -6.29 -3.59
CA GLY A 85 -7.93 -6.85 -4.82
C GLY A 85 -7.16 -8.08 -5.31
N LYS A 86 -5.81 -8.01 -5.32
CA LYS A 86 -4.98 -9.16 -5.68
C LYS A 86 -5.08 -10.32 -4.70
N CYS A 87 -5.21 -10.04 -3.39
CA CYS A 87 -5.43 -11.10 -2.41
C CYS A 87 -6.76 -11.79 -2.63
N LEU A 88 -7.84 -11.04 -2.85
CA LEU A 88 -9.17 -11.59 -3.15
C LEU A 88 -9.19 -12.39 -4.46
N GLU A 89 -8.62 -11.84 -5.54
CA GLU A 89 -8.53 -12.51 -6.83
C GLU A 89 -7.81 -13.87 -6.74
N LYS A 90 -6.76 -13.94 -5.93
CA LYS A 90 -6.00 -15.17 -5.71
C LYS A 90 -6.58 -16.08 -4.62
N GLY A 91 -7.61 -15.65 -3.89
CA GLY A 91 -8.16 -16.37 -2.75
C GLY A 91 -7.17 -16.47 -1.57
N ILE A 92 -6.38 -15.42 -1.36
CA ILE A 92 -5.46 -15.28 -0.23
C ILE A 92 -6.21 -14.62 0.93
N ASN A 93 -6.17 -15.23 2.11
CA ASN A 93 -6.74 -14.65 3.31
C ASN A 93 -5.77 -13.61 3.89
N LEU A 94 -6.26 -12.41 4.18
CA LEU A 94 -5.47 -11.34 4.79
C LEU A 94 -6.07 -10.97 6.15
N TYR A 95 -5.25 -11.01 7.20
CA TYR A 95 -5.64 -10.62 8.56
C TYR A 95 -4.81 -9.44 9.05
N THR A 96 -5.48 -8.51 9.76
CA THR A 96 -4.81 -7.48 10.55
C THR A 96 -5.07 -7.72 12.02
N THR A 97 -4.03 -7.64 12.85
CA THR A 97 -4.16 -7.99 14.28
C THR A 97 -4.75 -6.85 15.10
N LYS A 98 -4.36 -5.60 14.80
CA LYS A 98 -4.80 -4.43 15.55
C LYS A 98 -6.21 -3.97 15.21
N GLU A 99 -6.50 -3.84 13.92
CA GLU A 99 -7.83 -3.40 13.47
C GLU A 99 -8.84 -4.55 13.45
N GLY A 100 -8.38 -5.79 13.56
CA GLY A 100 -9.24 -6.96 13.54
C GLY A 100 -9.90 -7.25 12.19
N TYR A 101 -9.39 -6.68 11.11
CA TYR A 101 -9.94 -6.95 9.78
C TYR A 101 -9.56 -8.35 9.31
N SER A 102 -10.54 -9.00 8.72
CA SER A 102 -10.42 -10.29 8.03
C SER A 102 -10.88 -10.10 6.58
N PHE A 103 -9.95 -10.23 5.66
CA PHE A 103 -10.25 -10.19 4.23
C PHE A 103 -10.03 -11.60 3.67
N ASP A 104 -11.11 -12.30 3.52
CA ASP A 104 -11.22 -13.62 2.92
C ASP A 104 -12.13 -13.57 1.70
N ASN A 105 -12.58 -14.70 1.19
CA ASN A 105 -13.50 -14.74 0.04
C ASN A 105 -14.97 -14.53 0.42
N SER A 106 -15.27 -14.12 1.66
CA SER A 106 -16.64 -13.87 2.15
C SER A 106 -17.25 -12.63 1.50
N ILE A 107 -18.58 -12.57 1.55
CA ILE A 107 -19.34 -11.40 1.08
C ILE A 107 -18.95 -10.16 1.90
N ASN A 108 -18.77 -10.31 3.22
CA ASN A 108 -18.39 -9.20 4.09
C ASN A 108 -17.04 -8.59 3.67
N SER A 109 -16.05 -9.42 3.35
CA SER A 109 -14.75 -8.97 2.86
C SER A 109 -14.85 -8.22 1.54
N LYS A 110 -15.70 -8.68 0.63
CA LYS A 110 -15.96 -8.02 -0.66
C LYS A 110 -16.63 -6.65 -0.46
N VAL A 111 -17.61 -6.56 0.42
CA VAL A 111 -18.28 -5.30 0.79
C VAL A 111 -17.29 -4.33 1.42
N LEU A 112 -16.43 -4.80 2.32
CA LEU A 112 -15.43 -3.97 2.96
C LEU A 112 -14.39 -3.45 1.95
N CYS A 113 -13.92 -4.28 1.05
CA CYS A 113 -13.06 -3.86 -0.06
C CYS A 113 -13.74 -2.82 -0.94
N PHE A 114 -15.01 -3.01 -1.29
CA PHE A 114 -15.77 -2.03 -2.06
C PHE A 114 -15.88 -0.68 -1.33
N ALA A 115 -16.17 -0.69 -0.01
CA ALA A 115 -16.23 0.52 0.81
C ALA A 115 -14.88 1.27 0.81
N PHE A 116 -13.76 0.58 1.00
CA PHE A 116 -12.44 1.18 0.89
C PHE A 116 -12.18 1.76 -0.51
N GLY A 117 -12.66 1.09 -1.56
CA GLY A 117 -12.57 1.59 -2.95
C GLY A 117 -13.29 2.92 -3.15
N LEU A 118 -14.50 3.04 -2.65
CA LEU A 118 -15.27 4.28 -2.69
C LEU A 118 -14.57 5.42 -1.92
N VAL A 119 -14.05 5.14 -0.73
CA VAL A 119 -13.29 6.14 0.04
C VAL A 119 -12.04 6.59 -0.72
N ALA A 120 -11.31 5.66 -1.37
CA ALA A 120 -10.15 5.98 -2.19
C ALA A 120 -10.50 6.88 -3.38
N GLU A 121 -11.64 6.66 -4.00
CA GLU A 121 -12.13 7.47 -5.10
C GLU A 121 -12.55 8.88 -4.65
N ILE A 122 -13.26 8.96 -3.53
CA ILE A 122 -13.66 10.24 -2.90
C ILE A 122 -12.41 11.06 -2.54
N GLU A 123 -11.41 10.47 -1.88
CA GLU A 123 -10.16 11.16 -1.55
C GLU A 123 -9.46 11.71 -2.82
N ARG A 124 -9.37 10.91 -3.87
CA ARG A 124 -8.78 11.32 -5.15
C ARG A 124 -9.52 12.50 -5.76
N ASN A 125 -10.85 12.46 -5.75
CA ASN A 125 -11.69 13.52 -6.28
C ASN A 125 -11.52 14.82 -5.48
N LEU A 126 -11.49 14.74 -4.15
CA LEU A 126 -11.26 15.89 -3.27
C LEU A 126 -9.88 16.52 -3.50
N ILE A 127 -8.82 15.71 -3.64
CA ILE A 127 -7.47 16.20 -3.96
C ILE A 127 -7.46 16.89 -5.33
N SER A 128 -8.12 16.30 -6.33
CA SER A 128 -8.25 16.89 -7.66
C SER A 128 -8.97 18.24 -7.64
N MET A 129 -10.09 18.33 -6.92
CA MET A 129 -10.83 19.58 -6.75
C MET A 129 -9.97 20.67 -6.10
N ARG A 130 -9.37 20.39 -4.96
CA ARG A 130 -8.48 21.32 -4.25
C ARG A 130 -7.31 21.80 -5.13
N THR A 131 -6.73 20.88 -5.92
CA THR A 131 -5.66 21.22 -6.85
C THR A 131 -6.14 22.15 -7.95
N LYS A 132 -7.32 21.88 -8.54
CA LYS A 132 -7.93 22.75 -9.57
C LYS A 132 -8.22 24.14 -9.01
N GLU A 133 -8.79 24.23 -7.82
CA GLU A 133 -9.09 25.51 -7.14
C GLU A 133 -7.80 26.29 -6.87
N ALA A 134 -6.78 25.65 -6.31
CA ALA A 134 -5.49 26.30 -6.06
C ALA A 134 -4.80 26.79 -7.36
N LEU A 135 -4.89 26.02 -8.44
CA LEU A 135 -4.37 26.43 -9.73
C LEU A 135 -5.17 27.57 -10.35
N ALA A 136 -6.50 27.57 -10.21
CA ALA A 136 -7.36 28.65 -10.68
C ALA A 136 -7.05 29.97 -9.96
N LEU A 137 -6.88 29.92 -8.63
CA LEU A 137 -6.49 31.09 -7.84
C LEU A 137 -5.14 31.65 -8.29
N ARG A 138 -4.12 30.81 -8.45
CA ARG A 138 -2.81 31.24 -8.93
C ARG A 138 -2.86 31.83 -10.35
N LYS A 139 -3.70 31.26 -11.21
CA LYS A 139 -3.92 31.81 -12.55
C LYS A 139 -4.57 33.20 -12.51
N ALA A 140 -5.53 33.42 -11.58
CA ALA A 140 -6.16 34.72 -11.36
C ALA A 140 -5.17 35.75 -10.81
N GLU A 141 -4.18 35.35 -10.01
CA GLU A 141 -3.07 36.15 -9.52
C GLU A 141 -2.01 36.46 -10.62
N GLY A 142 -2.23 36.04 -11.87
CA GLY A 142 -1.32 36.29 -13.00
C GLY A 142 -0.12 35.33 -13.06
N VAL A 143 -0.08 34.30 -12.23
CA VAL A 143 1.01 33.32 -12.27
C VAL A 143 0.89 32.43 -13.50
N VAL A 144 1.93 32.42 -14.35
CA VAL A 144 2.01 31.53 -15.51
C VAL A 144 2.23 30.09 -15.02
N LEU A 145 1.21 29.25 -15.20
CA LEU A 145 1.23 27.84 -14.81
C LEU A 145 1.83 26.97 -15.93
N GLY A 146 2.60 25.97 -15.52
CA GLY A 146 3.21 25.02 -16.44
C GLY A 146 4.71 25.25 -16.64
N ARG A 147 5.27 24.51 -17.59
CA ARG A 147 6.70 24.58 -17.91
C ARG A 147 7.01 25.88 -18.66
N LYS A 148 8.05 26.62 -18.25
CA LYS A 148 8.50 27.80 -18.96
C LYS A 148 8.87 27.47 -20.42
N LYS A 149 8.39 28.28 -21.39
CA LYS A 149 8.76 28.10 -22.79
C LYS A 149 10.29 28.17 -22.93
N GLY A 150 10.88 27.24 -23.68
CA GLY A 150 12.35 27.17 -23.88
C GLY A 150 13.14 26.40 -22.81
N SER A 151 12.49 25.89 -21.75
CA SER A 151 13.15 25.05 -20.72
C SER A 151 13.22 23.60 -21.17
N TYR A 152 14.21 23.23 -21.99
CA TYR A 152 14.46 21.87 -22.49
C TYR A 152 15.63 21.23 -21.72
N THR A 153 15.37 20.70 -20.53
CA THR A 153 16.42 20.11 -19.67
C THR A 153 17.15 18.92 -20.31
N LYS A 154 16.51 18.21 -21.25
CA LYS A 154 17.14 17.08 -21.96
C LYS A 154 17.97 17.51 -23.18
N MET A 155 17.70 18.68 -23.78
CA MET A 155 18.43 19.15 -24.95
C MET A 155 19.72 19.87 -24.55
N ASN A 156 19.79 20.53 -23.41
CA ASN A 156 20.99 21.19 -22.93
C ASN A 156 22.11 20.19 -22.59
N VAL A 157 21.75 19.00 -22.04
CA VAL A 157 22.72 17.93 -21.75
C VAL A 157 23.32 17.29 -23.04
N LEU A 158 22.60 17.33 -24.15
CA LEU A 158 23.09 16.83 -25.45
C LEU A 158 23.97 17.83 -26.19
N ILE A 159 23.87 19.13 -25.87
CA ILE A 159 24.70 20.18 -26.49
C ILE A 159 26.02 20.34 -25.74
N GLU A 160 26.05 20.13 -24.42
CA GLU A 160 27.30 20.17 -23.62
C GLU A 160 28.22 18.94 -23.81
N ASN A 161 27.77 17.87 -24.44
CA ASN A 161 28.52 16.63 -24.70
C ASN A 161 28.93 16.46 -26.19
N ARG A 162 29.04 17.58 -26.94
CA ARG A 162 29.62 17.57 -28.30
C ARG A 162 30.92 18.38 -28.34
#